data_5dec1b852ce50a514ae1d3f311c58d88
#
_entry.id   5dec1b852ce50a514ae1d3f311c58d88
#
_cell.length_a   1.000
_cell.length_b   1.000
_cell.length_c   1.000
_cell.angle_alpha   90.00
_cell.angle_beta   90.00
_cell.angle_gamma   90.00
#
_symmetry.space_group_name_H-M   'P 1'
#
loop_
_entity.id
_entity.type
_entity.pdbx_description
1 polymer ?
#
loop_
_entity_poly.entity_id
_entity_poly.type
_entity_poly.pdbx_seq_one_letter_code
_entity_poly.pdbx_strand_id
1 'polypeptide(L)'
;MEQNNSNQLIDAKVSSSAKLYNNVRIIRSTIGDVTSVGDYTTVRDSHVGHHCQIQRYCDLLRVHIGNNTIIERNAVLHDVSVGSFCELSWYVGMGGDNHNYKLPSIHHWYWQTYFGFENDENSLGKKNFFAKLNSEECTIGNDVWVGSGVTVNRKVHVGNGAILASGCVVTKDVPDYAIVGGTPARIIKFRFDEETIQRLSRIAWWDWPEDVLKENRHLFEVEVCNETLSRMELIKEHIMI
;
A
#
# COMPACT_ATOMS: atom_id res chain seq x y z
N MET A 1 -23.12 22.62 18.10
CA MET A 1 -22.41 21.50 18.72
C MET A 1 -20.96 21.64 18.33
N GLU A 2 -20.09 22.08 19.22
CA GLU A 2 -18.65 22.03 18.99
C GLU A 2 -18.25 20.57 18.83
N GLN A 3 -17.79 20.19 17.66
CA GLN A 3 -17.17 18.88 17.45
C GLN A 3 -15.86 18.88 18.26
N ASN A 4 -15.87 18.17 19.37
CA ASN A 4 -14.67 17.90 20.14
C ASN A 4 -13.75 17.05 19.27
N ASN A 5 -12.90 17.70 18.50
CA ASN A 5 -11.95 17.04 17.60
C ASN A 5 -10.85 16.42 18.46
N SER A 6 -11.01 15.13 18.82
CA SER A 6 -10.11 14.38 19.69
C SER A 6 -8.95 13.73 18.94
N ASN A 7 -8.44 14.38 17.90
CA ASN A 7 -7.29 13.91 17.13
C ASN A 7 -6.01 13.87 18.01
N GLN A 8 -5.23 12.80 17.89
CA GLN A 8 -3.96 12.62 18.57
C GLN A 8 -2.81 12.72 17.57
N LEU A 9 -1.99 13.76 17.72
CA LEU A 9 -0.80 13.98 16.90
C LEU A 9 0.44 13.86 17.79
N ILE A 10 1.24 12.82 17.61
CA ILE A 10 2.44 12.55 18.40
C ILE A 10 3.63 12.42 17.45
N ASP A 11 4.60 13.33 17.52
CA ASP A 11 5.76 13.39 16.63
C ASP A 11 5.35 13.33 15.15
N ALA A 12 4.22 13.97 14.82
CA ALA A 12 3.58 13.92 13.51
C ALA A 12 3.94 15.15 12.66
N LYS A 13 4.17 14.93 11.36
CA LYS A 13 4.27 15.99 10.35
C LYS A 13 3.07 15.93 9.45
N VAL A 14 2.13 16.84 9.63
CA VAL A 14 0.90 16.90 8.85
C VAL A 14 0.90 18.18 8.05
N SER A 15 0.72 18.09 6.73
CA SER A 15 0.62 19.28 5.88
C SER A 15 -0.56 20.16 6.29
N SER A 16 -0.40 21.48 6.17
CA SER A 16 -1.47 22.45 6.44
C SER A 16 -2.66 22.32 5.48
N SER A 17 -2.48 21.72 4.33
CA SER A 17 -3.54 21.44 3.35
C SER A 17 -4.20 20.06 3.55
N ALA A 18 -3.66 19.22 4.45
CA ALA A 18 -4.25 17.93 4.76
C ALA A 18 -5.52 18.07 5.62
N LYS A 19 -6.48 17.15 5.42
CA LYS A 19 -7.75 17.12 6.16
C LYS A 19 -7.80 15.90 7.08
N LEU A 20 -7.74 16.11 8.38
CA LEU A 20 -7.97 15.09 9.38
C LEU A 20 -9.42 15.14 9.87
N TYR A 21 -10.13 14.03 9.79
CA TYR A 21 -11.49 13.92 10.34
C TYR A 21 -11.47 13.68 11.87
N ASN A 22 -12.44 13.01 12.45
CA ASN A 22 -12.57 12.90 13.91
C ASN A 22 -11.84 11.66 14.46
N ASN A 23 -11.25 11.78 15.66
CA ASN A 23 -10.59 10.69 16.38
C ASN A 23 -9.45 10.02 15.58
N VAL A 24 -8.77 10.78 14.73
CA VAL A 24 -7.60 10.31 13.97
C VAL A 24 -6.38 10.30 14.88
N ARG A 25 -5.55 9.27 14.74
CA ARG A 25 -4.28 9.15 15.46
C ARG A 25 -3.11 9.10 14.47
N ILE A 26 -2.27 10.12 14.48
CA ILE A 26 -1.04 10.19 13.67
C ILE A 26 0.15 10.17 14.63
N ILE A 27 0.95 9.12 14.57
CA ILE A 27 2.04 8.87 15.52
C ILE A 27 3.34 8.62 14.73
N ARG A 28 4.37 9.46 14.95
CA ARG A 28 5.68 9.38 14.27
C ARG A 28 5.54 9.21 12.75
N SER A 29 4.63 9.97 12.15
CA SER A 29 4.23 9.77 10.75
C SER A 29 4.13 11.10 10.01
N THR A 30 4.18 11.01 8.68
CA THR A 30 4.04 12.15 7.78
C THR A 30 2.79 12.00 6.93
N ILE A 31 2.00 13.08 6.81
CA ILE A 31 0.84 13.18 5.92
C ILE A 31 1.08 14.32 4.94
N GLY A 32 1.08 14.01 3.64
CA GLY A 32 1.35 14.94 2.55
C GLY A 32 0.21 15.90 2.24
N ASP A 33 0.47 16.76 1.25
CA ASP A 33 -0.46 17.83 0.85
C ASP A 33 -1.76 17.27 0.29
N VAL A 34 -2.87 17.99 0.53
CA VAL A 34 -4.21 17.68 0.00
C VAL A 34 -4.67 16.24 0.30
N THR A 35 -4.05 15.60 1.30
CA THR A 35 -4.40 14.23 1.74
C THR A 35 -5.44 14.28 2.82
N SER A 36 -6.42 13.37 2.76
CA SER A 36 -7.46 13.23 3.78
C SER A 36 -7.33 11.94 4.56
N VAL A 37 -7.56 12.01 5.89
CA VAL A 37 -7.56 10.84 6.80
C VAL A 37 -8.88 10.79 7.54
N GLY A 38 -9.64 9.72 7.33
CA GLY A 38 -11.00 9.51 7.83
C GLY A 38 -11.08 9.16 9.31
N ASP A 39 -12.28 9.21 9.84
CA ASP A 39 -12.59 8.99 11.26
C ASP A 39 -12.00 7.70 11.82
N TYR A 40 -11.48 7.76 13.04
CA TYR A 40 -10.96 6.61 13.81
C TYR A 40 -9.82 5.85 13.13
N THR A 41 -9.15 6.47 12.16
CA THR A 41 -7.98 5.89 11.48
C THR A 41 -6.74 6.15 12.31
N THR A 42 -5.88 5.13 12.40
CA THR A 42 -4.57 5.22 13.04
C THR A 42 -3.45 5.06 11.99
N VAL A 43 -2.50 6.00 12.00
CA VAL A 43 -1.31 5.97 11.15
C VAL A 43 -0.09 6.06 12.05
N ARG A 44 0.76 5.02 12.06
CA ARG A 44 1.93 4.91 12.95
C ARG A 44 3.19 4.55 12.20
N ASP A 45 4.30 5.27 12.50
CA ASP A 45 5.61 5.01 11.92
C ASP A 45 5.58 4.95 10.39
N SER A 46 4.78 5.84 9.76
CA SER A 46 4.37 5.71 8.37
C SER A 46 4.51 7.02 7.60
N HIS A 47 4.56 6.90 6.28
CA HIS A 47 4.53 8.02 5.35
C HIS A 47 3.34 7.88 4.39
N VAL A 48 2.53 8.93 4.26
CA VAL A 48 1.45 9.04 3.29
C VAL A 48 1.75 10.22 2.38
N GLY A 49 1.79 9.99 1.08
CA GLY A 49 2.10 10.97 0.06
C GLY A 49 1.01 12.05 -0.11
N HIS A 50 1.09 12.77 -1.24
CA HIS A 50 0.18 13.87 -1.59
C HIS A 50 -1.10 13.34 -2.26
N HIS A 51 -2.20 14.10 -2.16
CA HIS A 51 -3.46 13.82 -2.84
C HIS A 51 -4.04 12.42 -2.53
N CYS A 52 -3.71 11.86 -1.36
CA CYS A 52 -4.21 10.57 -0.92
C CYS A 52 -5.54 10.69 -0.19
N GLN A 53 -6.32 9.62 -0.24
CA GLN A 53 -7.56 9.52 0.49
C GLN A 53 -7.55 8.25 1.35
N ILE A 54 -7.34 8.38 2.65
CA ILE A 54 -7.43 7.29 3.61
C ILE A 54 -8.80 7.37 4.28
N GLN A 55 -9.63 6.37 4.09
CA GLN A 55 -10.97 6.33 4.65
C GLN A 55 -10.95 5.96 6.14
N ARG A 56 -12.13 5.89 6.74
CA ARG A 56 -12.32 5.65 8.18
C ARG A 56 -11.96 4.21 8.61
N TYR A 57 -11.58 4.08 9.87
CA TYR A 57 -11.29 2.80 10.54
C TYR A 57 -10.13 2.01 9.90
N CYS A 58 -9.15 2.70 9.33
CA CYS A 58 -7.94 2.06 8.83
C CYS A 58 -6.86 1.98 9.93
N ASP A 59 -6.05 0.93 9.92
CA ASP A 59 -4.86 0.80 10.77
C ASP A 59 -3.62 0.61 9.89
N LEU A 60 -2.77 1.63 9.87
CA LEU A 60 -1.56 1.71 9.07
C LEU A 60 -0.34 1.73 10.01
N LEU A 61 0.51 0.71 9.93
CA LEU A 61 1.70 0.57 10.77
C LEU A 61 2.94 0.28 9.93
N ARG A 62 3.94 1.16 9.98
CA ARG A 62 5.16 1.07 9.17
C ARG A 62 4.83 0.92 7.68
N VAL A 63 4.04 1.86 7.17
CA VAL A 63 3.55 1.86 5.78
C VAL A 63 4.14 3.05 5.03
N HIS A 64 4.53 2.82 3.79
CA HIS A 64 4.82 3.88 2.83
C HIS A 64 3.73 3.90 1.76
N ILE A 65 3.07 5.04 1.55
CA ILE A 65 2.04 5.21 0.51
C ILE A 65 2.48 6.33 -0.41
N GLY A 66 2.54 6.02 -1.71
CA GLY A 66 2.81 6.98 -2.78
C GLY A 66 1.67 7.99 -2.96
N ASN A 67 1.77 8.81 -3.99
CA ASN A 67 0.81 9.89 -4.24
C ASN A 67 -0.47 9.38 -4.93
N ASN A 68 -1.55 10.17 -4.83
CA ASN A 68 -2.81 9.92 -5.55
C ASN A 68 -3.42 8.53 -5.28
N THR A 69 -3.19 7.97 -4.09
CA THR A 69 -3.65 6.63 -3.70
C THR A 69 -4.86 6.70 -2.78
N ILE A 70 -5.84 5.86 -3.04
CA ILE A 70 -7.06 5.73 -2.25
C ILE A 70 -7.01 4.44 -1.45
N ILE A 71 -7.25 4.54 -0.14
CA ILE A 71 -7.42 3.40 0.75
C ILE A 71 -8.80 3.49 1.38
N GLU A 72 -9.64 2.57 1.02
CA GLU A 72 -11.02 2.50 1.52
C GLU A 72 -11.06 2.00 2.98
N ARG A 73 -12.24 2.12 3.58
CA ARG A 73 -12.50 1.83 5.00
C ARG A 73 -12.10 0.42 5.45
N ASN A 74 -11.72 0.32 6.72
CA ASN A 74 -11.39 -0.95 7.40
C ASN A 74 -10.19 -1.68 6.77
N ALA A 75 -9.27 -0.97 6.13
CA ALA A 75 -8.02 -1.54 5.66
C ALA A 75 -7.01 -1.65 6.82
N VAL A 76 -6.29 -2.77 6.86
CA VAL A 76 -5.21 -3.03 7.83
C VAL A 76 -3.93 -3.32 7.06
N LEU A 77 -2.96 -2.42 7.12
CA LEU A 77 -1.69 -2.51 6.43
C LEU A 77 -0.54 -2.45 7.44
N HIS A 78 0.27 -3.49 7.51
CA HIS A 78 1.42 -3.57 8.41
C HIS A 78 2.68 -3.99 7.65
N ASP A 79 3.73 -3.14 7.67
CA ASP A 79 4.98 -3.35 6.92
C ASP A 79 4.70 -3.50 5.41
N VAL A 80 4.12 -2.47 4.82
CA VAL A 80 3.69 -2.44 3.43
C VAL A 80 4.16 -1.18 2.73
N SER A 81 4.70 -1.32 1.53
CA SER A 81 4.96 -0.22 0.62
C SER A 81 3.93 -0.24 -0.52
N VAL A 82 3.22 0.85 -0.72
CA VAL A 82 2.21 1.03 -1.78
C VAL A 82 2.65 2.16 -2.69
N GLY A 83 2.64 1.93 -3.99
CA GLY A 83 2.96 2.93 -5.00
C GLY A 83 1.90 4.02 -5.14
N SER A 84 2.01 4.79 -6.21
CA SER A 84 1.11 5.89 -6.54
C SER A 84 -0.06 5.41 -7.41
N PHE A 85 -1.17 6.19 -7.39
CA PHE A 85 -2.36 5.94 -8.22
C PHE A 85 -3.04 4.58 -7.94
N CYS A 86 -2.89 4.04 -6.74
CA CYS A 86 -3.52 2.79 -6.34
C CYS A 86 -4.93 3.01 -5.76
N GLU A 87 -5.80 2.03 -5.97
CA GLU A 87 -7.11 1.96 -5.32
C GLU A 87 -7.23 0.67 -4.52
N LEU A 88 -7.19 0.78 -3.19
CA LEU A 88 -7.38 -0.32 -2.26
C LEU A 88 -8.80 -0.27 -1.71
N SER A 89 -9.61 -1.26 -2.05
CA SER A 89 -11.01 -1.33 -1.63
C SER A 89 -11.14 -1.67 -0.13
N TRP A 90 -12.36 -1.77 0.37
CA TRP A 90 -12.64 -1.98 1.80
C TRP A 90 -12.28 -3.38 2.28
N TYR A 91 -11.93 -3.50 3.58
CA TYR A 91 -11.57 -4.75 4.27
C TYR A 91 -10.33 -5.44 3.69
N VAL A 92 -9.39 -4.67 3.17
CA VAL A 92 -8.10 -5.20 2.67
C VAL A 92 -7.15 -5.41 3.84
N GLY A 93 -6.47 -6.56 3.85
CA GLY A 93 -5.41 -6.90 4.81
C GLY A 93 -4.09 -7.17 4.09
N MET A 94 -3.00 -6.48 4.47
CA MET A 94 -1.69 -6.69 3.84
C MET A 94 -0.55 -6.75 4.86
N GLY A 95 0.46 -7.56 4.56
CA GLY A 95 1.63 -7.73 5.39
C GLY A 95 1.37 -8.62 6.60
N GLY A 96 1.53 -8.06 7.80
CA GLY A 96 1.40 -8.81 9.06
C GLY A 96 2.64 -9.64 9.40
N ASP A 97 2.64 -10.30 10.55
CA ASP A 97 3.79 -11.04 11.04
C ASP A 97 3.75 -12.51 10.66
N ASN A 98 4.91 -13.05 10.30
CA ASN A 98 5.11 -14.50 10.13
C ASN A 98 5.48 -15.12 11.48
N HIS A 99 5.06 -16.37 11.68
CA HIS A 99 5.42 -17.18 12.84
C HIS A 99 6.29 -18.37 12.42
N ASN A 100 7.21 -18.79 13.29
CA ASN A 100 7.99 -19.99 13.07
C ASN A 100 7.16 -21.23 13.48
N TYR A 101 6.47 -21.81 12.52
CA TYR A 101 5.63 -23.02 12.71
C TYR A 101 6.41 -24.31 13.00
N LYS A 102 7.77 -24.26 12.96
CA LYS A 102 8.62 -25.41 13.30
C LYS A 102 8.92 -25.50 14.79
N LEU A 103 8.52 -24.50 15.57
CA LEU A 103 8.69 -24.50 17.03
C LEU A 103 7.53 -25.25 17.71
N PRO A 104 7.75 -25.79 18.94
CA PRO A 104 6.69 -26.41 19.73
C PRO A 104 5.49 -25.50 20.01
N SER A 105 5.72 -24.17 20.03
CA SER A 105 4.68 -23.14 20.16
C SER A 105 4.96 -22.02 19.19
N ILE A 106 3.91 -21.58 18.49
CA ILE A 106 3.94 -20.35 17.66
C ILE A 106 3.71 -19.09 18.48
N HIS A 107 3.25 -19.22 19.72
CA HIS A 107 2.96 -18.10 20.60
C HIS A 107 4.25 -17.48 21.12
N HIS A 108 4.26 -16.15 21.33
CA HIS A 108 5.45 -15.38 21.69
C HIS A 108 5.77 -15.37 23.20
N TRP A 109 5.05 -16.10 24.03
CA TRP A 109 5.16 -16.09 25.49
C TRP A 109 6.59 -16.31 25.99
N TYR A 110 7.36 -17.12 25.30
CA TYR A 110 8.70 -17.54 25.73
C TYR A 110 9.80 -16.49 25.49
N TRP A 111 9.46 -15.33 24.92
CA TRP A 111 10.42 -14.24 24.70
C TRP A 111 9.82 -12.82 24.79
N GLN A 112 8.51 -12.69 25.03
CA GLN A 112 7.82 -11.42 25.24
C GLN A 112 7.58 -11.15 26.72
N THR A 113 8.08 -10.01 27.21
CA THR A 113 7.99 -9.63 28.62
C THR A 113 6.58 -9.32 29.11
N TYR A 114 5.72 -8.81 28.24
CA TYR A 114 4.36 -8.38 28.63
C TYR A 114 3.40 -9.53 28.98
N PHE A 115 3.81 -10.79 28.77
CA PHE A 115 3.02 -11.96 29.22
C PHE A 115 3.31 -12.38 30.65
N GLY A 116 4.17 -11.65 31.40
CA GLY A 116 4.50 -11.96 32.78
C GLY A 116 5.50 -13.10 32.98
N PHE A 117 6.11 -13.61 31.90
CA PHE A 117 7.21 -14.56 31.98
C PHE A 117 8.54 -13.82 32.00
N GLU A 118 9.45 -14.18 32.89
CA GLU A 118 10.79 -13.60 32.93
C GLU A 118 11.58 -14.01 31.69
N ASN A 119 12.28 -13.04 31.11
CA ASN A 119 13.18 -13.26 29.99
C ASN A 119 14.62 -13.23 30.48
N ASP A 120 15.35 -14.29 30.21
CA ASP A 120 16.79 -14.31 30.34
C ASP A 120 17.50 -13.66 29.15
N GLU A 121 18.83 -13.56 29.21
CA GLU A 121 19.66 -12.99 28.14
C GLU A 121 19.50 -13.75 26.80
N ASN A 122 19.07 -15.02 26.82
CA ASN A 122 18.83 -15.83 25.62
C ASN A 122 17.60 -15.38 24.84
N SER A 123 16.70 -14.60 25.43
CA SER A 123 15.52 -14.05 24.75
C SER A 123 15.88 -13.10 23.60
N LEU A 124 17.06 -12.41 23.67
CA LEU A 124 17.53 -11.48 22.64
C LEU A 124 17.80 -12.19 21.30
N GLY A 125 18.37 -13.39 21.31
CA GLY A 125 18.59 -14.19 20.10
C GLY A 125 17.28 -14.57 19.39
N LYS A 126 16.21 -14.82 20.15
CA LYS A 126 14.88 -15.14 19.63
C LYS A 126 14.18 -13.92 19.03
N LYS A 127 14.35 -12.73 19.65
CA LYS A 127 13.89 -11.44 19.08
C LYS A 127 14.54 -11.18 17.72
N ASN A 128 15.87 -11.36 17.64
CA ASN A 128 16.60 -11.18 16.39
C ASN A 128 16.13 -12.16 15.29
N PHE A 129 15.86 -13.41 15.66
CA PHE A 129 15.30 -14.39 14.72
C PHE A 129 13.90 -13.98 14.22
N PHE A 130 13.03 -13.52 15.11
CA PHE A 130 11.69 -13.03 14.74
C PHE A 130 11.79 -11.78 13.84
N ALA A 131 12.65 -10.83 14.18
CA ALA A 131 12.90 -9.65 13.36
C ALA A 131 13.40 -10.03 11.96
N LYS A 132 14.33 -11.00 11.86
CA LYS A 132 14.80 -11.51 10.57
C LYS A 132 13.69 -12.21 9.76
N LEU A 133 12.81 -12.98 10.42
CA LEU A 133 11.68 -13.65 9.79
C LEU A 133 10.68 -12.64 9.18
N ASN A 134 10.59 -11.46 9.78
CA ASN A 134 9.68 -10.37 9.42
C ASN A 134 10.41 -9.16 8.81
N SER A 135 11.62 -9.32 8.28
CA SER A 135 12.44 -8.22 7.74
C SER A 135 11.99 -7.72 6.37
N GLU A 136 11.33 -8.56 5.59
CA GLU A 136 10.87 -8.20 4.25
C GLU A 136 9.42 -7.72 4.31
N GLU A 137 9.13 -6.60 3.68
CA GLU A 137 7.79 -6.03 3.59
C GLU A 137 6.99 -6.61 2.41
N CYS A 138 5.70 -6.31 2.37
CA CYS A 138 4.85 -6.49 1.21
C CYS A 138 4.96 -5.24 0.34
N THR A 139 5.10 -5.37 -0.98
CA THR A 139 5.16 -4.23 -1.88
C THR A 139 4.06 -4.29 -2.93
N ILE A 140 3.38 -3.17 -3.11
CA ILE A 140 2.36 -2.96 -4.13
C ILE A 140 2.91 -1.90 -5.09
N GLY A 141 2.96 -2.19 -6.38
CA GLY A 141 3.40 -1.26 -7.42
C GLY A 141 2.46 -0.06 -7.60
N ASN A 142 2.61 0.63 -8.70
CA ASN A 142 1.76 1.77 -9.07
C ASN A 142 0.55 1.32 -9.91
N ASP A 143 -0.52 2.12 -9.94
CA ASP A 143 -1.73 1.83 -10.73
C ASP A 143 -2.37 0.47 -10.40
N VAL A 144 -2.26 0.01 -9.15
CA VAL A 144 -2.80 -1.29 -8.72
C VAL A 144 -4.22 -1.11 -8.18
N TRP A 145 -5.12 -1.96 -8.66
CA TRP A 145 -6.45 -2.07 -8.10
C TRP A 145 -6.59 -3.31 -7.23
N VAL A 146 -6.91 -3.10 -5.96
CA VAL A 146 -7.12 -4.16 -4.98
C VAL A 146 -8.61 -4.23 -4.62
N GLY A 147 -9.25 -5.33 -5.00
CA GLY A 147 -10.66 -5.58 -4.71
C GLY A 147 -10.94 -5.76 -3.20
N SER A 148 -12.21 -5.69 -2.83
CA SER A 148 -12.62 -5.80 -1.44
C SER A 148 -12.28 -7.16 -0.80
N GLY A 149 -11.89 -7.13 0.47
CA GLY A 149 -11.58 -8.35 1.24
C GLY A 149 -10.34 -9.12 0.78
N VAL A 150 -9.48 -8.49 -0.01
CA VAL A 150 -8.21 -9.11 -0.45
C VAL A 150 -7.24 -9.18 0.71
N THR A 151 -6.53 -10.31 0.81
CA THR A 151 -5.39 -10.49 1.71
C THR A 151 -4.12 -10.68 0.90
N VAL A 152 -3.07 -9.89 1.21
CA VAL A 152 -1.73 -10.04 0.62
C VAL A 152 -0.72 -10.38 1.70
N ASN A 153 -0.07 -11.52 1.56
CA ASN A 153 0.91 -11.97 2.54
C ASN A 153 2.17 -11.09 2.53
N ARG A 154 2.88 -11.06 3.66
CA ARG A 154 4.23 -10.48 3.76
C ARG A 154 5.16 -11.07 2.69
N LYS A 155 6.14 -10.30 2.24
CA LYS A 155 7.13 -10.64 1.20
C LYS A 155 6.58 -10.78 -0.22
N VAL A 156 5.32 -10.57 -0.42
CA VAL A 156 4.73 -10.60 -1.77
C VAL A 156 5.00 -9.28 -2.46
N HIS A 157 5.41 -9.35 -3.72
CA HIS A 157 5.55 -8.21 -4.61
C HIS A 157 4.43 -8.23 -5.65
N VAL A 158 3.64 -7.16 -5.69
CA VAL A 158 2.58 -6.96 -6.68
C VAL A 158 3.08 -5.92 -7.69
N GLY A 159 3.15 -6.30 -8.96
CA GLY A 159 3.63 -5.47 -10.04
C GLY A 159 2.69 -4.30 -10.39
N ASN A 160 3.21 -3.34 -11.17
CA ASN A 160 2.46 -2.17 -11.60
C ASN A 160 1.25 -2.56 -12.45
N GLY A 161 0.17 -1.81 -12.32
CA GLY A 161 -1.05 -2.02 -13.08
C GLY A 161 -1.78 -3.33 -12.81
N ALA A 162 -1.39 -4.11 -11.79
CA ALA A 162 -2.05 -5.37 -11.45
C ALA A 162 -3.45 -5.17 -10.88
N ILE A 163 -4.29 -6.19 -11.01
CA ILE A 163 -5.62 -6.23 -10.42
C ILE A 163 -5.73 -7.48 -9.52
N LEU A 164 -6.03 -7.25 -8.24
CA LEU A 164 -6.31 -8.30 -7.29
C LEU A 164 -7.82 -8.41 -7.10
N ALA A 165 -8.42 -9.49 -7.62
CA ALA A 165 -9.87 -9.68 -7.57
C ALA A 165 -10.38 -9.83 -6.13
N SER A 166 -11.58 -9.32 -5.86
CA SER A 166 -12.20 -9.34 -4.52
C SER A 166 -12.12 -10.70 -3.85
N GLY A 167 -11.79 -10.72 -2.57
CA GLY A 167 -11.70 -11.93 -1.73
C GLY A 167 -10.53 -12.85 -2.02
N CYS A 168 -9.58 -12.47 -2.88
CA CYS A 168 -8.43 -13.33 -3.15
C CYS A 168 -7.39 -13.28 -2.01
N VAL A 169 -6.62 -14.38 -1.88
CA VAL A 169 -5.49 -14.48 -0.95
C VAL A 169 -4.21 -14.63 -1.75
N VAL A 170 -3.43 -13.54 -1.79
CA VAL A 170 -2.19 -13.45 -2.58
C VAL A 170 -1.02 -13.94 -1.75
N THR A 171 -0.45 -15.08 -2.14
CA THR A 171 0.63 -15.76 -1.42
C THR A 171 1.94 -15.84 -2.21
N LYS A 172 1.96 -15.31 -3.44
CA LYS A 172 3.11 -15.28 -4.35
C LYS A 172 3.09 -13.97 -5.12
N ASP A 173 4.23 -13.59 -5.65
CA ASP A 173 4.39 -12.40 -6.48
C ASP A 173 3.43 -12.37 -7.66
N VAL A 174 2.98 -11.18 -7.99
CA VAL A 174 2.04 -10.90 -9.07
C VAL A 174 2.76 -10.05 -10.12
N PRO A 175 2.85 -10.52 -11.37
CA PRO A 175 3.49 -9.76 -12.45
C PRO A 175 2.77 -8.43 -12.76
N ASP A 176 3.49 -7.52 -13.42
CA ASP A 176 2.92 -6.28 -13.93
C ASP A 176 1.69 -6.57 -14.80
N TYR A 177 0.65 -5.77 -14.63
CA TYR A 177 -0.61 -5.83 -15.38
C TYR A 177 -1.35 -7.18 -15.33
N ALA A 178 -0.98 -8.09 -14.41
CA ALA A 178 -1.71 -9.33 -14.24
C ALA A 178 -3.01 -9.11 -13.46
N ILE A 179 -4.06 -9.85 -13.84
CA ILE A 179 -5.31 -9.98 -13.09
C ILE A 179 -5.28 -11.31 -12.37
N VAL A 180 -5.32 -11.28 -11.05
CA VAL A 180 -5.28 -12.49 -10.21
C VAL A 180 -6.53 -12.64 -9.37
N GLY A 181 -6.90 -13.87 -9.04
CA GLY A 181 -8.06 -14.16 -8.18
C GLY A 181 -8.00 -15.56 -7.56
N GLY A 182 -8.86 -15.80 -6.57
CA GLY A 182 -8.98 -17.08 -5.88
C GLY A 182 -8.18 -17.18 -4.57
N THR A 183 -8.31 -18.32 -3.89
CA THR A 183 -7.65 -18.63 -2.62
C THR A 183 -7.01 -20.02 -2.70
N PRO A 184 -5.68 -20.14 -2.86
CA PRO A 184 -4.73 -19.05 -3.11
C PRO A 184 -4.89 -18.42 -4.51
N ALA A 185 -4.50 -17.16 -4.64
CA ALA A 185 -4.62 -16.41 -5.91
C ALA A 185 -3.82 -17.06 -7.06
N ARG A 186 -4.40 -17.01 -8.27
CA ARG A 186 -3.78 -17.45 -9.52
C ARG A 186 -4.01 -16.40 -10.59
N ILE A 187 -3.09 -16.31 -11.54
CA ILE A 187 -3.26 -15.44 -12.71
C ILE A 187 -4.46 -15.94 -13.51
N ILE A 188 -5.42 -15.05 -13.75
CA ILE A 188 -6.59 -15.27 -14.59
C ILE A 188 -6.24 -14.89 -16.03
N LYS A 189 -5.67 -13.69 -16.21
CA LYS A 189 -5.21 -13.13 -17.48
C LYS A 189 -4.33 -11.89 -17.23
N PHE A 190 -3.77 -11.32 -18.28
CA PHE A 190 -3.18 -10.00 -18.25
C PHE A 190 -4.17 -8.95 -18.79
N ARG A 191 -3.99 -7.69 -18.38
CA ARG A 191 -4.78 -6.55 -18.88
C ARG A 191 -4.55 -6.32 -20.36
N PHE A 192 -3.32 -6.50 -20.81
CA PHE A 192 -2.83 -6.22 -22.16
C PHE A 192 -1.92 -7.34 -22.66
N ASP A 193 -1.55 -7.30 -23.94
CA ASP A 193 -0.50 -8.14 -24.48
C ASP A 193 0.91 -7.72 -23.99
N GLU A 194 1.88 -8.57 -24.22
CA GLU A 194 3.24 -8.38 -23.71
C GLU A 194 3.92 -7.10 -24.25
N GLU A 195 3.71 -6.77 -25.53
CA GLU A 195 4.26 -5.56 -26.16
C GLU A 195 3.69 -4.30 -25.49
N THR A 196 2.38 -4.25 -25.30
CA THR A 196 1.68 -3.16 -24.62
C THR A 196 2.17 -3.00 -23.18
N ILE A 197 2.31 -4.11 -22.44
CA ILE A 197 2.84 -4.10 -21.07
C ILE A 197 4.26 -3.52 -21.03
N GLN A 198 5.14 -3.95 -21.91
CA GLN A 198 6.51 -3.44 -21.98
C GLN A 198 6.56 -1.94 -22.29
N ARG A 199 5.69 -1.45 -23.17
CA ARG A 199 5.60 -0.02 -23.50
C ARG A 199 5.09 0.79 -22.31
N LEU A 200 4.00 0.39 -21.68
CA LEU A 200 3.44 1.05 -20.49
C LEU A 200 4.43 1.08 -19.32
N SER A 201 5.16 -0.01 -19.10
CA SER A 201 6.20 -0.08 -18.07
C SER A 201 7.36 0.89 -18.33
N ARG A 202 7.75 1.11 -19.60
CA ARG A 202 8.75 2.13 -19.97
C ARG A 202 8.21 3.55 -19.86
N ILE A 203 6.96 3.78 -20.25
CA ILE A 203 6.28 5.08 -20.12
C ILE A 203 6.25 5.50 -18.66
N ALA A 204 5.90 4.60 -17.76
CA ALA A 204 5.82 4.84 -16.30
C ALA A 204 5.10 6.17 -16.00
N TRP A 205 3.90 6.35 -16.52
CA TRP A 205 3.13 7.60 -16.47
C TRP A 205 2.84 8.08 -15.04
N TRP A 206 2.86 7.21 -14.07
CA TRP A 206 2.68 7.53 -12.64
C TRP A 206 3.84 8.35 -12.05
N ASP A 207 4.96 8.46 -12.76
CA ASP A 207 6.11 9.29 -12.41
C ASP A 207 6.08 10.66 -13.12
N TRP A 208 5.04 10.95 -13.92
CA TRP A 208 4.95 12.22 -14.62
C TRP A 208 4.59 13.35 -13.66
N PRO A 209 5.10 14.58 -13.90
CA PRO A 209 4.67 15.76 -13.20
C PRO A 209 3.15 15.99 -13.29
N GLU A 210 2.58 16.54 -12.23
CA GLU A 210 1.11 16.70 -12.13
C GLU A 210 0.52 17.60 -13.21
N ASP A 211 1.23 18.67 -13.60
CA ASP A 211 0.86 19.53 -14.71
C ASP A 211 0.80 18.79 -16.05
N VAL A 212 1.79 17.95 -16.32
CA VAL A 212 1.81 17.10 -17.53
C VAL A 212 0.64 16.11 -17.53
N LEU A 213 0.33 15.50 -16.39
CA LEU A 213 -0.83 14.62 -16.26
C LEU A 213 -2.14 15.36 -16.54
N LYS A 214 -2.29 16.59 -15.99
CA LYS A 214 -3.48 17.43 -16.21
C LYS A 214 -3.67 17.82 -17.66
N GLU A 215 -2.61 18.23 -18.33
CA GLU A 215 -2.64 18.62 -19.75
C GLU A 215 -2.98 17.46 -20.66
N ASN A 216 -2.57 16.25 -20.31
CA ASN A 216 -2.71 15.04 -21.11
C ASN A 216 -3.81 14.08 -20.61
N ARG A 217 -4.72 14.55 -19.74
CA ARG A 217 -5.78 13.73 -19.15
C ARG A 217 -6.60 12.95 -20.18
N HIS A 218 -6.82 13.51 -21.34
CA HIS A 218 -7.57 12.89 -22.44
C HIS A 218 -6.99 11.55 -22.91
N LEU A 219 -5.68 11.28 -22.67
CA LEU A 219 -5.04 9.99 -23.00
C LEU A 219 -5.46 8.86 -22.04
N PHE A 220 -5.99 9.20 -20.87
CA PHE A 220 -6.48 8.26 -19.87
C PHE A 220 -8.00 8.01 -19.96
N GLU A 221 -8.69 8.68 -20.87
CA GLU A 221 -10.14 8.59 -21.09
C GLU A 221 -10.48 7.66 -22.26
N VAL A 222 -9.48 7.04 -22.89
CA VAL A 222 -9.63 6.16 -24.06
C VAL A 222 -8.96 4.81 -23.81
N GLU A 223 -9.42 3.77 -24.50
CA GLU A 223 -8.75 2.48 -24.46
C GLU A 223 -7.33 2.57 -25.01
N VAL A 224 -6.43 1.78 -24.41
CA VAL A 224 -5.03 1.72 -24.84
C VAL A 224 -4.94 1.19 -26.28
N CYS A 225 -4.29 1.95 -27.15
CA CYS A 225 -3.99 1.58 -28.52
C CYS A 225 -2.60 2.10 -28.93
N ASN A 226 -2.10 1.69 -30.08
CA ASN A 226 -0.79 2.11 -30.57
C ASN A 226 -0.63 3.63 -30.66
N GLU A 227 -1.67 4.35 -31.07
CA GLU A 227 -1.65 5.81 -31.16
C GLU A 227 -1.49 6.44 -29.77
N THR A 228 -2.30 5.99 -28.79
CA THR A 228 -2.22 6.46 -27.40
C THR A 228 -0.83 6.22 -26.82
N LEU A 229 -0.31 5.00 -26.97
CA LEU A 229 1.02 4.66 -26.47
C LEU A 229 2.12 5.51 -27.10
N SER A 230 2.09 5.71 -28.42
CA SER A 230 3.09 6.54 -29.10
C SER A 230 3.06 8.00 -28.65
N ARG A 231 1.88 8.56 -28.38
CA ARG A 231 1.75 9.90 -27.78
C ARG A 231 2.33 9.94 -26.36
N MET A 232 2.04 8.94 -25.53
CA MET A 232 2.58 8.86 -24.17
C MET A 232 4.12 8.71 -24.16
N GLU A 233 4.67 7.95 -25.09
CA GLU A 233 6.13 7.81 -25.26
C GLU A 233 6.81 9.14 -25.61
N LEU A 234 6.24 9.90 -26.55
CA LEU A 234 6.73 11.24 -26.91
C LEU A 234 6.69 12.22 -25.73
N ILE A 235 5.64 12.18 -24.93
CA ILE A 235 5.53 13.00 -23.70
C ILE A 235 6.65 12.62 -22.72
N LYS A 236 6.87 11.31 -22.50
CA LYS A 236 7.92 10.83 -21.60
C LYS A 236 9.31 11.32 -22.04
N GLU A 237 9.61 11.28 -23.33
CA GLU A 237 10.88 11.78 -23.88
C GLU A 237 11.08 13.27 -23.57
N HIS A 238 10.02 14.09 -23.69
CA HIS A 238 10.08 15.54 -23.39
C HIS A 238 10.26 15.85 -21.90
N ILE A 239 9.74 15.01 -21.02
CA ILE A 239 9.91 15.18 -19.55
C ILE A 239 11.36 14.88 -19.13
N MET A 240 12.07 14.03 -19.84
CA MET A 240 13.44 13.61 -19.49
C MET A 240 14.55 14.56 -19.98
N ILE A 241 14.19 15.60 -20.73
CA ILE A 241 15.10 16.67 -21.21
C ILE A 241 15.06 17.84 -20.25
#